data_d1b179bb7e4853ae6fa1ae0732695057
#
_entry.id   d1b179bb7e4853ae6fa1ae0732695057
#
_cell.length_a   1.000
_cell.length_b   1.000
_cell.length_c   1.000
_cell.angle_alpha   90.00
_cell.angle_beta   90.00
_cell.angle_gamma   90.00
#
_symmetry.space_group_name_H-M   'P 1'
#
loop_
_entity.id
_entity.type
_entity.pdbx_description
1 polymer ?
#
loop_
_entity_poly.entity_id
_entity_poly.type
_entity_poly.pdbx_seq_one_letter_code
_entity_poly.pdbx_strand_id
1 'polypeptide(L)'
;MTTIINMKIKSLAHLLFFSGMVAGLTMASPSLATTTPNGIESSATEAVKGTINDLIQVLDDETLKQPEQAEERRHEIEEIIKHRVDYEEMAKRALGAHWSTLSPRDQHEFVDLFVQLLRDTFVGRITEHSDEQVVFLGELREEAFADVKAQMKGRKIDTPVDFRLIRRAHEWRVYDVVIDGASIVSNYRSQFTSIIRDLSYVGLVKKMKQKAVAVKVFEKSPAP
;
A
#
# COMPACT_ATOMS: atom_id res chain seq x y z
N MET A 1 5.24 22.10 -4.78
CA MET A 1 3.86 22.56 -4.53
C MET A 1 3.18 21.49 -3.69
N THR A 2 3.15 21.69 -2.38
CA THR A 2 2.74 20.70 -1.39
C THR A 2 1.22 20.71 -1.28
N THR A 3 0.56 19.67 -1.76
CA THR A 3 -0.91 19.56 -1.66
C THR A 3 -1.26 18.95 -0.30
N ILE A 4 -1.65 19.79 0.63
CA ILE A 4 -2.22 19.39 1.92
C ILE A 4 -3.70 19.11 1.67
N ILE A 5 -4.10 17.84 1.76
CA ILE A 5 -5.51 17.48 1.74
C ILE A 5 -6.00 17.43 3.19
N ASN A 6 -6.55 18.57 3.62
CA ASN A 6 -7.30 18.65 4.86
C ASN A 6 -8.74 18.23 4.54
N MET A 7 -9.13 17.03 4.91
CA MET A 7 -10.51 16.57 4.75
C MET A 7 -11.20 16.49 6.10
N LYS A 8 -11.66 17.65 6.58
CA LYS A 8 -12.79 17.72 7.49
C LYS A 8 -14.03 18.01 6.67
N ILE A 9 -14.90 17.03 6.53
CA ILE A 9 -16.22 17.22 5.92
C ILE A 9 -17.08 17.98 6.89
N LYS A 10 -17.38 19.25 6.58
CA LYS A 10 -18.68 19.88 6.90
C LYS A 10 -18.93 21.05 5.97
N SER A 11 -20.01 20.87 5.21
CA SER A 11 -21.04 21.85 4.78
C SER A 11 -20.67 22.97 3.81
N LEU A 12 -21.16 22.79 2.61
CA LEU A 12 -22.27 23.52 1.95
C LEU A 12 -22.13 25.03 1.79
N ALA A 13 -22.28 25.43 0.54
CA ALA A 13 -23.04 26.56 0.01
C ALA A 13 -22.34 27.89 -0.28
N HIS A 14 -22.77 28.35 -1.42
CA HIS A 14 -22.98 29.73 -1.99
C HIS A 14 -21.85 30.24 -2.88
N LEU A 15 -22.10 30.32 -4.12
CA LEU A 15 -22.97 31.11 -5.01
C LEU A 15 -22.33 32.41 -5.49
N LEU A 16 -22.41 32.61 -6.79
CA LEU A 16 -22.58 33.80 -7.59
C LEU A 16 -21.40 34.47 -8.31
N PHE A 17 -21.55 34.40 -9.61
CA PHE A 17 -21.51 35.49 -10.63
C PHE A 17 -20.34 36.45 -10.66
N PHE A 18 -19.68 36.57 -11.78
CA PHE A 18 -19.73 37.77 -12.61
C PHE A 18 -19.33 37.54 -14.06
N SER A 19 -20.09 38.15 -14.92
CA SER A 19 -20.05 38.25 -16.37
C SER A 19 -18.99 39.29 -16.85
N GLY A 20 -18.37 39.04 -17.99
CA GLY A 20 -17.51 40.02 -18.63
C GLY A 20 -17.09 39.61 -20.04
N MET A 21 -17.78 40.05 -21.04
CA MET A 21 -17.63 39.91 -22.48
C MET A 21 -16.57 40.88 -23.03
N VAL A 22 -15.61 40.38 -23.84
CA VAL A 22 -15.05 41.14 -24.98
C VAL A 22 -14.55 40.21 -26.08
N ALA A 23 -14.96 40.50 -27.30
CA ALA A 23 -14.64 39.78 -28.52
C ALA A 23 -13.25 40.15 -29.07
N GLY A 24 -12.58 39.17 -29.66
CA GLY A 24 -11.36 39.32 -30.45
C GLY A 24 -11.19 38.13 -31.41
N LEU A 25 -11.57 38.36 -32.65
CA LEU A 25 -11.55 37.42 -33.78
C LEU A 25 -10.14 37.35 -34.37
N THR A 26 -9.43 36.19 -34.20
CA THR A 26 -8.27 35.85 -35.02
C THR A 26 -8.42 34.42 -35.50
N MET A 27 -8.56 34.31 -36.84
CA MET A 27 -8.57 33.04 -37.58
C MET A 27 -7.19 32.39 -37.52
N ALA A 28 -7.07 31.28 -36.77
CA ALA A 28 -5.97 30.32 -36.93
C ALA A 28 -6.58 28.94 -37.21
N SER A 29 -6.15 28.35 -38.33
CA SER A 29 -6.57 27.04 -38.79
C SER A 29 -6.35 25.96 -37.71
N PRO A 30 -7.32 25.06 -37.47
CA PRO A 30 -7.08 23.94 -36.56
C PRO A 30 -6.21 22.90 -37.26
N SER A 31 -4.98 22.78 -36.81
CA SER A 31 -4.22 21.54 -36.99
C SER A 31 -4.95 20.44 -36.20
N LEU A 32 -5.54 19.50 -36.92
CA LEU A 32 -6.10 18.26 -36.36
C LEU A 32 -4.96 17.44 -35.76
N ALA A 33 -4.55 17.77 -34.56
CA ALA A 33 -3.85 16.84 -33.73
C ALA A 33 -4.85 15.76 -33.33
N THR A 34 -4.71 14.58 -33.90
CA THR A 34 -5.40 13.37 -33.49
C THR A 34 -4.99 13.08 -32.04
N THR A 35 -5.76 13.63 -31.11
CA THR A 35 -5.68 13.23 -29.70
C THR A 35 -6.26 11.83 -29.62
N THR A 36 -5.41 10.81 -29.65
CA THR A 36 -5.76 9.48 -29.13
C THR A 36 -6.31 9.73 -27.72
N PRO A 37 -7.48 9.18 -27.36
CA PRO A 37 -7.92 9.22 -25.98
C PRO A 37 -6.92 8.40 -25.16
N ASN A 38 -5.94 9.07 -24.56
CA ASN A 38 -5.21 8.52 -23.45
C ASN A 38 -6.26 8.18 -22.40
N GLY A 39 -6.59 6.89 -22.27
CA GLY A 39 -7.23 6.41 -21.06
C GLY A 39 -6.45 7.00 -19.89
N ILE A 40 -7.12 7.73 -19.01
CA ILE A 40 -6.51 8.35 -17.84
C ILE A 40 -5.93 7.19 -17.03
N GLU A 41 -4.65 6.92 -17.25
CA GLU A 41 -3.93 5.91 -16.48
C GLU A 41 -3.88 6.44 -15.04
N SER A 42 -4.60 5.78 -14.14
CA SER A 42 -4.57 6.17 -12.72
C SER A 42 -3.13 6.16 -12.23
N SER A 43 -2.71 7.22 -11.53
CA SER A 43 -1.36 7.27 -10.97
C SER A 43 -1.24 6.25 -9.83
N ALA A 44 -0.01 5.82 -9.52
CA ALA A 44 0.25 4.96 -8.38
C ALA A 44 -0.18 5.63 -7.06
N THR A 45 0.00 6.95 -6.97
CA THR A 45 -0.48 7.77 -5.83
C THR A 45 -1.98 7.71 -5.67
N GLU A 46 -2.77 7.81 -6.75
CA GLU A 46 -4.23 7.70 -6.66
C GLU A 46 -4.68 6.27 -6.27
N ALA A 47 -3.97 5.23 -6.71
CA ALA A 47 -4.24 3.86 -6.27
C ALA A 47 -4.02 3.68 -4.76
N VAL A 48 -2.93 4.24 -4.20
CA VAL A 48 -2.67 4.20 -2.75
C VAL A 48 -3.69 5.05 -1.99
N LYS A 49 -4.01 6.27 -2.47
CA LYS A 49 -5.03 7.12 -1.85
C LYS A 49 -6.39 6.43 -1.79
N GLY A 50 -6.81 5.82 -2.89
CA GLY A 50 -8.06 5.05 -2.93
C GLY A 50 -8.09 3.96 -1.88
N THR A 51 -7.01 3.16 -1.78
CA THR A 51 -6.88 2.11 -0.76
C THR A 51 -6.96 2.66 0.66
N ILE A 52 -6.25 3.75 0.95
CA ILE A 52 -6.29 4.39 2.27
C ILE A 52 -7.68 4.92 2.59
N ASN A 53 -8.37 5.54 1.62
CA ASN A 53 -9.73 6.02 1.81
C ASN A 53 -10.72 4.87 2.09
N ASP A 54 -10.61 3.75 1.36
CA ASP A 54 -11.42 2.56 1.58
C ASP A 54 -11.20 2.01 3.01
N LEU A 55 -9.94 1.94 3.47
CA LEU A 55 -9.60 1.53 4.84
C LEU A 55 -10.17 2.50 5.89
N ILE A 56 -10.06 3.81 5.67
CA ILE A 56 -10.61 4.83 6.59
C ILE A 56 -12.12 4.68 6.69
N GLN A 57 -12.84 4.41 5.60
CA GLN A 57 -14.28 4.19 5.63
C GLN A 57 -14.67 3.02 6.55
N VAL A 58 -13.95 1.90 6.48
CA VAL A 58 -14.17 0.75 7.37
C VAL A 58 -13.84 1.10 8.82
N LEU A 59 -12.73 1.83 9.05
CA LEU A 59 -12.29 2.23 10.39
C LEU A 59 -13.20 3.27 11.05
N ASP A 60 -13.87 4.10 10.24
CA ASP A 60 -14.80 5.15 10.71
C ASP A 60 -16.24 4.69 10.80
N ASP A 61 -16.58 3.49 10.32
CA ASP A 61 -17.93 2.94 10.43
C ASP A 61 -18.31 2.66 11.89
N GLU A 62 -19.31 3.36 12.40
CA GLU A 62 -19.76 3.25 13.80
C GLU A 62 -20.30 1.86 14.15
N THR A 63 -20.81 1.11 13.17
CA THR A 63 -21.27 -0.27 13.38
C THR A 63 -20.07 -1.20 13.53
N LEU A 64 -19.09 -1.08 12.63
CA LEU A 64 -17.89 -1.90 12.65
C LEU A 64 -16.94 -1.57 13.82
N LYS A 65 -17.06 -0.40 14.44
CA LYS A 65 -16.33 -0.04 15.67
C LYS A 65 -16.76 -0.83 16.90
N GLN A 66 -17.95 -1.40 16.89
CA GLN A 66 -18.45 -2.16 18.03
C GLN A 66 -17.57 -3.41 18.28
N PRO A 67 -17.30 -3.77 19.54
CA PRO A 67 -16.47 -4.94 19.88
C PRO A 67 -16.97 -6.25 19.25
N GLU A 68 -18.28 -6.40 19.13
CA GLU A 68 -18.95 -7.57 18.55
C GLU A 68 -18.71 -7.70 17.05
N GLN A 69 -18.35 -6.60 16.38
CA GLN A 69 -18.07 -6.53 14.94
C GLN A 69 -16.57 -6.58 14.63
N ALA A 70 -15.72 -6.85 15.60
CA ALA A 70 -14.26 -6.82 15.42
C ALA A 70 -13.78 -7.79 14.33
N GLU A 71 -14.39 -8.97 14.20
CA GLU A 71 -14.04 -9.94 13.15
C GLU A 71 -14.53 -9.48 11.77
N GLU A 72 -15.72 -8.90 11.69
CA GLU A 72 -16.25 -8.34 10.44
C GLU A 72 -15.38 -7.17 9.95
N ARG A 73 -15.07 -6.23 10.84
CA ARG A 73 -14.14 -5.14 10.53
C ARG A 73 -12.80 -5.64 10.04
N ARG A 74 -12.26 -6.68 10.66
CA ARG A 74 -11.01 -7.30 10.24
C ARG A 74 -11.13 -7.92 8.85
N HIS A 75 -12.22 -8.60 8.57
CA HIS A 75 -12.51 -9.21 7.27
C HIS A 75 -12.58 -8.16 6.17
N GLU A 76 -13.30 -7.06 6.38
CA GLU A 76 -13.40 -5.95 5.42
C GLU A 76 -12.03 -5.33 5.12
N ILE A 77 -11.20 -5.09 6.15
CA ILE A 77 -9.83 -4.61 5.99
C ILE A 77 -9.00 -5.60 5.15
N GLU A 78 -9.11 -6.91 5.44
CA GLU A 78 -8.38 -7.95 4.71
C GLU A 78 -8.77 -8.00 3.23
N GLU A 79 -10.05 -7.88 2.90
CA GLU A 79 -10.53 -7.88 1.52
C GLU A 79 -10.04 -6.64 0.74
N ILE A 80 -10.07 -5.44 1.35
CA ILE A 80 -9.51 -4.24 0.74
C ILE A 80 -8.03 -4.46 0.40
N ILE A 81 -7.23 -4.94 1.36
CA ILE A 81 -5.79 -5.13 1.19
C ILE A 81 -5.51 -6.21 0.14
N LYS A 82 -6.25 -7.30 0.13
CA LYS A 82 -6.11 -8.42 -0.81
C LYS A 82 -6.18 -7.99 -2.27
N HIS A 83 -7.06 -7.04 -2.58
CA HIS A 83 -7.21 -6.52 -3.95
C HIS A 83 -6.12 -5.50 -4.34
N ARG A 84 -5.42 -4.92 -3.37
CA ARG A 84 -4.45 -3.84 -3.60
C ARG A 84 -2.99 -4.27 -3.48
N VAL A 85 -2.74 -5.47 -2.97
CA VAL A 85 -1.39 -6.00 -2.75
C VAL A 85 -1.06 -7.11 -3.75
N ASP A 86 0.15 -7.09 -4.28
CA ASP A 86 0.73 -8.18 -5.08
C ASP A 86 1.51 -9.12 -4.15
N TYR A 87 0.79 -10.03 -3.50
CA TYR A 87 1.38 -10.97 -2.55
C TYR A 87 2.38 -11.93 -3.19
N GLU A 88 2.19 -12.31 -4.45
CA GLU A 88 3.11 -13.17 -5.18
C GLU A 88 4.45 -12.47 -5.38
N GLU A 89 4.44 -11.21 -5.83
CA GLU A 89 5.65 -10.43 -5.99
C GLU A 89 6.34 -10.15 -4.64
N MET A 90 5.57 -9.88 -3.58
CA MET A 90 6.11 -9.74 -2.22
C MET A 90 6.82 -11.03 -1.77
N ALA A 91 6.16 -12.18 -1.91
CA ALA A 91 6.68 -13.49 -1.52
C ALA A 91 7.94 -13.85 -2.30
N LYS A 92 7.91 -13.67 -3.63
CA LYS A 92 9.05 -13.87 -4.53
C LYS A 92 10.26 -13.04 -4.09
N ARG A 93 10.06 -11.76 -3.80
CA ARG A 93 11.13 -10.88 -3.33
C ARG A 93 11.61 -11.23 -1.93
N ALA A 94 10.72 -11.67 -1.04
CA ALA A 94 11.08 -12.09 0.30
C ALA A 94 11.88 -13.41 0.33
N LEU A 95 11.62 -14.35 -0.57
CA LEU A 95 12.46 -15.55 -0.73
C LEU A 95 13.76 -15.30 -1.52
N GLY A 96 13.79 -14.26 -2.35
CA GLY A 96 14.96 -13.93 -3.17
C GLY A 96 15.38 -15.08 -4.09
N ALA A 97 16.66 -15.46 -4.08
CA ALA A 97 17.20 -16.50 -4.95
C ALA A 97 16.55 -17.88 -4.73
N HIS A 98 15.99 -18.16 -3.56
CA HIS A 98 15.35 -19.44 -3.29
C HIS A 98 14.04 -19.61 -4.07
N TRP A 99 13.37 -18.52 -4.47
CA TRP A 99 12.11 -18.59 -5.22
C TRP A 99 12.20 -19.41 -6.49
N SER A 100 13.26 -19.21 -7.28
CA SER A 100 13.46 -19.91 -8.56
C SER A 100 13.80 -21.41 -8.42
N THR A 101 14.14 -21.85 -7.22
CA THR A 101 14.44 -23.27 -6.94
C THR A 101 13.20 -24.07 -6.54
N LEU A 102 12.08 -23.40 -6.28
CA LEU A 102 10.85 -24.04 -5.85
C LEU A 102 10.00 -24.53 -7.03
N SER A 103 9.27 -25.62 -6.80
CA SER A 103 8.22 -26.04 -7.73
C SER A 103 7.05 -25.02 -7.70
N PRO A 104 6.21 -24.96 -8.76
CA PRO A 104 5.01 -24.09 -8.76
C PRO A 104 4.08 -24.36 -7.57
N ARG A 105 3.97 -25.62 -7.13
CA ARG A 105 3.19 -25.99 -5.96
C ARG A 105 3.77 -25.39 -4.68
N ASP A 106 5.09 -25.50 -4.49
CA ASP A 106 5.75 -24.97 -3.30
C ASP A 106 5.74 -23.44 -3.28
N GLN A 107 5.82 -22.80 -4.45
CA GLN A 107 5.64 -21.34 -4.58
C GLN A 107 4.25 -20.93 -4.12
N HIS A 108 3.20 -21.62 -4.56
CA HIS A 108 1.82 -21.33 -4.15
C HIS A 108 1.63 -21.54 -2.64
N GLU A 109 2.07 -22.68 -2.10
CA GLU A 109 2.02 -22.95 -0.65
C GLU A 109 2.76 -21.85 0.15
N PHE A 110 3.91 -21.41 -0.34
CA PHE A 110 4.66 -20.35 0.31
C PHE A 110 3.91 -19.01 0.30
N VAL A 111 3.27 -18.63 -0.82
CA VAL A 111 2.46 -17.41 -0.91
C VAL A 111 1.34 -17.46 0.12
N ASP A 112 0.60 -18.57 0.22
CA ASP A 112 -0.48 -18.72 1.20
C ASP A 112 -0.01 -18.54 2.65
N LEU A 113 1.11 -19.17 2.99
CA LEU A 113 1.72 -19.03 4.32
C LEU A 113 2.23 -17.60 4.58
N PHE A 114 2.77 -16.95 3.56
CA PHE A 114 3.27 -15.58 3.67
C PHE A 114 2.11 -14.58 3.84
N VAL A 115 1.00 -14.77 3.12
CA VAL A 115 -0.23 -13.98 3.32
C VAL A 115 -0.73 -14.10 4.76
N GLN A 116 -0.80 -15.32 5.30
CA GLN A 116 -1.20 -15.53 6.70
C GLN A 116 -0.27 -14.80 7.67
N LEU A 117 1.05 -14.87 7.44
CA LEU A 117 2.05 -14.21 8.26
C LEU A 117 1.91 -12.68 8.22
N LEU A 118 1.68 -12.10 7.03
CA LEU A 118 1.45 -10.67 6.87
C LEU A 118 0.15 -10.24 7.56
N ARG A 119 -0.92 -10.98 7.36
CA ARG A 119 -2.22 -10.72 7.97
C ARG A 119 -2.14 -10.67 9.49
N ASP A 120 -1.56 -11.72 10.10
CA ASP A 120 -1.41 -11.81 11.55
C ASP A 120 -0.55 -10.66 12.13
N THR A 121 0.34 -10.09 11.31
CA THR A 121 1.25 -9.02 11.73
C THR A 121 0.67 -7.62 11.57
N PHE A 122 -0.03 -7.36 10.47
CA PHE A 122 -0.32 -5.98 10.05
C PHE A 122 -1.78 -5.56 10.23
N VAL A 123 -2.75 -6.48 10.12
CA VAL A 123 -4.17 -6.10 10.21
C VAL A 123 -4.53 -5.48 11.56
N GLY A 124 -4.03 -6.04 12.66
CA GLY A 124 -4.22 -5.46 13.99
C GLY A 124 -3.64 -4.04 14.13
N ARG A 125 -2.48 -3.79 13.50
CA ARG A 125 -1.82 -2.48 13.53
C ARG A 125 -2.56 -1.40 12.75
N ILE A 126 -3.20 -1.74 11.63
CA ILE A 126 -4.04 -0.81 10.88
C ILE A 126 -5.18 -0.30 11.79
N THR A 127 -5.78 -1.17 12.57
CA THR A 127 -6.84 -0.81 13.51
C THR A 127 -6.33 0.10 14.65
N GLU A 128 -5.11 -0.09 15.12
CA GLU A 128 -4.50 0.70 16.21
C GLU A 128 -4.14 2.14 15.79
N HIS A 129 -3.94 2.40 14.48
CA HIS A 129 -3.47 3.67 13.93
C HIS A 129 -4.54 4.41 13.12
N SER A 130 -5.81 4.18 13.41
CA SER A 130 -6.96 4.76 12.68
C SER A 130 -7.05 6.29 12.71
N ASP A 131 -6.43 6.95 13.70
CA ASP A 131 -6.48 8.41 13.86
C ASP A 131 -5.37 9.16 13.09
N GLU A 132 -4.48 8.46 12.41
CA GLU A 132 -3.33 9.05 11.74
C GLU A 132 -3.68 9.53 10.34
N GLN A 133 -3.17 10.70 9.96
CA GLN A 133 -3.35 11.27 8.63
C GLN A 133 -2.18 10.92 7.74
N VAL A 134 -2.43 10.54 6.50
CA VAL A 134 -1.40 10.29 5.50
C VAL A 134 -1.25 11.48 4.56
N VAL A 135 -0.05 12.05 4.52
CA VAL A 135 0.32 13.15 3.63
C VAL A 135 1.21 12.61 2.52
N PHE A 136 0.78 12.75 1.26
CA PHE A 136 1.55 12.31 0.11
C PHE A 136 2.57 13.38 -0.29
N LEU A 137 3.82 12.97 -0.48
CA LEU A 137 4.94 13.86 -0.74
C LEU A 137 5.37 13.85 -2.21
N GLY A 138 5.12 12.76 -2.93
CA GLY A 138 5.45 12.63 -4.33
C GLY A 138 5.41 11.19 -4.84
N GLU A 139 5.59 11.05 -6.15
CA GLU A 139 5.64 9.78 -6.86
C GLU A 139 6.88 9.79 -7.77
N LEU A 140 7.67 8.73 -7.72
CA LEU A 140 8.69 8.42 -8.69
C LEU A 140 8.23 7.20 -9.47
N ARG A 141 8.21 7.30 -10.80
CA ARG A 141 7.73 6.23 -11.68
C ARG A 141 8.80 5.84 -12.69
N GLU A 142 9.02 4.53 -12.80
CA GLU A 142 9.90 3.93 -13.77
C GLU A 142 9.21 2.74 -14.44
N GLU A 143 8.79 2.91 -15.71
CA GLU A 143 8.08 1.87 -16.48
C GLU A 143 6.89 1.25 -15.73
N ALA A 144 7.05 -0.02 -15.31
CA ALA A 144 6.03 -0.77 -14.59
C ALA A 144 6.13 -0.65 -13.06
N PHE A 145 7.03 0.18 -12.53
CA PHE A 145 7.24 0.37 -11.10
C PHE A 145 6.98 1.81 -10.69
N ALA A 146 6.54 2.00 -9.46
CA ALA A 146 6.40 3.31 -8.85
C ALA A 146 6.72 3.26 -7.36
N ASP A 147 7.36 4.35 -6.88
CA ASP A 147 7.56 4.62 -5.46
C ASP A 147 6.71 5.82 -5.08
N VAL A 148 5.72 5.62 -4.24
CA VAL A 148 4.87 6.68 -3.69
C VAL A 148 5.38 7.04 -2.31
N LYS A 149 5.86 8.26 -2.16
CA LYS A 149 6.37 8.80 -0.91
C LYS A 149 5.25 9.42 -0.10
N ALA A 150 5.13 9.02 1.14
CA ALA A 150 4.14 9.55 2.06
C ALA A 150 4.71 9.72 3.46
N GLN A 151 3.97 10.41 4.30
CA GLN A 151 4.27 10.61 5.71
C GLN A 151 2.99 10.40 6.52
N MET A 152 3.03 9.51 7.47
CA MET A 152 1.98 9.30 8.43
C MET A 152 2.14 10.30 9.57
N LYS A 153 1.14 11.15 9.78
CA LYS A 153 1.14 12.19 10.79
C LYS A 153 0.68 11.64 12.12
N GLY A 154 1.63 11.37 12.99
CA GLY A 154 1.34 10.91 14.34
C GLY A 154 1.15 12.04 15.34
N ARG A 155 0.62 11.72 16.52
CA ARG A 155 0.43 12.72 17.60
C ARG A 155 1.74 13.27 18.15
N LYS A 156 2.83 12.50 18.08
CA LYS A 156 4.14 12.85 18.64
C LYS A 156 5.24 12.92 17.60
N ILE A 157 5.23 12.01 16.65
CA ILE A 157 6.28 11.85 15.64
C ILE A 157 5.60 11.54 14.33
N ASP A 158 6.04 12.20 13.26
CA ASP A 158 5.68 11.90 11.89
C ASP A 158 6.53 10.74 11.39
N THR A 159 5.89 9.72 10.82
CA THR A 159 6.58 8.51 10.33
C THR A 159 6.60 8.50 8.82
N PRO A 160 7.78 8.46 8.17
CA PRO A 160 7.86 8.26 6.72
C PRO A 160 7.32 6.88 6.35
N VAL A 161 6.47 6.83 5.32
CA VAL A 161 5.93 5.58 4.76
C VAL A 161 5.98 5.66 3.25
N ASP A 162 6.78 4.78 2.64
CA ASP A 162 6.89 4.69 1.20
C ASP A 162 6.18 3.43 0.72
N PHE A 163 5.35 3.57 -0.31
CA PHE A 163 4.70 2.44 -0.97
C PHE A 163 5.42 2.15 -2.28
N ARG A 164 5.85 0.90 -2.47
CA ARG A 164 6.42 0.43 -3.73
C ARG A 164 5.39 -0.37 -4.48
N LEU A 165 5.11 0.06 -5.70
CA LEU A 165 4.06 -0.52 -6.52
C LEU A 165 4.62 -1.09 -7.81
N ILE A 166 3.94 -2.13 -8.29
CA ILE A 166 4.13 -2.70 -9.62
C ILE A 166 2.82 -2.62 -10.39
N ARG A 167 2.91 -2.32 -11.68
CA ARG A 167 1.76 -2.30 -12.56
C ARG A 167 1.48 -3.70 -13.10
N ARG A 168 0.29 -4.22 -12.86
CA ARG A 168 -0.23 -5.47 -13.40
C ARG A 168 -1.40 -5.17 -14.32
N ALA A 169 -1.26 -5.48 -15.61
CA ALA A 169 -2.21 -5.06 -16.64
C ALA A 169 -2.45 -3.54 -16.60
N HIS A 170 -3.56 -3.09 -16.01
CA HIS A 170 -3.94 -1.68 -15.91
C HIS A 170 -4.02 -1.16 -14.47
N GLU A 171 -3.62 -1.98 -13.47
CA GLU A 171 -3.74 -1.66 -12.06
C GLU A 171 -2.37 -1.57 -11.37
N TRP A 172 -2.25 -0.61 -10.46
CA TRP A 172 -1.11 -0.51 -9.55
C TRP A 172 -1.37 -1.37 -8.32
N ARG A 173 -0.42 -2.25 -7.98
CA ARG A 173 -0.47 -3.10 -6.79
C ARG A 173 0.77 -2.92 -5.94
N VAL A 174 0.58 -2.82 -4.64
CA VAL A 174 1.68 -2.66 -3.68
C VAL A 174 2.42 -4.00 -3.54
N TYR A 175 3.74 -3.98 -3.71
CA TYR A 175 4.58 -5.15 -3.47
C TYR A 175 5.58 -4.97 -2.31
N ASP A 176 5.70 -3.77 -1.77
CA ASP A 176 6.48 -3.50 -0.56
C ASP A 176 6.02 -2.21 0.10
N VAL A 177 6.13 -2.15 1.42
CA VAL A 177 5.94 -0.93 2.21
C VAL A 177 7.21 -0.70 3.02
N VAL A 178 7.72 0.53 3.00
CA VAL A 178 8.91 0.94 3.74
C VAL A 178 8.47 1.91 4.84
N ILE A 179 8.61 1.51 6.09
CA ILE A 179 8.19 2.29 7.25
C ILE A 179 9.44 2.73 8.00
N ASP A 180 9.63 4.04 8.15
CA ASP A 180 10.82 4.64 8.78
C ASP A 180 12.15 4.06 8.22
N GLY A 181 12.20 3.91 6.88
CA GLY A 181 13.34 3.34 6.16
C GLY A 181 13.43 1.81 6.18
N ALA A 182 12.61 1.10 6.96
CA ALA A 182 12.62 -0.36 7.03
C ALA A 182 11.62 -0.98 6.04
N SER A 183 12.12 -1.62 4.98
CA SER A 183 11.30 -2.38 4.02
C SER A 183 10.79 -3.67 4.65
N ILE A 184 9.50 -3.91 4.56
CA ILE A 184 8.84 -5.14 5.02
C ILE A 184 9.43 -6.35 4.28
N VAL A 185 9.50 -6.29 2.96
CA VAL A 185 10.02 -7.39 2.13
C VAL A 185 11.48 -7.67 2.42
N SER A 186 12.33 -6.64 2.55
CA SER A 186 13.75 -6.82 2.86
C SER A 186 13.97 -7.41 4.24
N ASN A 187 13.15 -7.04 5.20
CA ASN A 187 13.19 -7.59 6.57
C ASN A 187 12.87 -9.09 6.55
N TYR A 188 11.78 -9.49 5.89
CA TYR A 188 11.46 -10.91 5.73
C TYR A 188 12.53 -11.66 4.96
N ARG A 189 13.10 -11.07 3.90
CA ARG A 189 14.19 -11.70 3.13
C ARG A 189 15.37 -12.04 4.03
N SER A 190 15.79 -11.12 4.87
CA SER A 190 16.90 -11.34 5.80
C SER A 190 16.61 -12.48 6.77
N GLN A 191 15.40 -12.50 7.34
CA GLN A 191 14.97 -13.56 8.26
C GLN A 191 14.86 -14.92 7.57
N PHE A 192 14.22 -15.00 6.40
CA PHE A 192 14.04 -16.24 5.66
C PHE A 192 15.36 -16.79 5.18
N THR A 193 16.28 -15.93 4.68
CA THR A 193 17.64 -16.36 4.31
C THR A 193 18.37 -16.98 5.49
N SER A 194 18.30 -16.38 6.67
CA SER A 194 18.91 -16.97 7.88
C SER A 194 18.27 -18.31 8.25
N ILE A 195 16.95 -18.39 8.27
CA ILE A 195 16.24 -19.62 8.60
C ILE A 195 16.54 -20.73 7.59
N ILE A 196 16.56 -20.42 6.28
CA ILE A 196 16.86 -21.41 5.24
C ILE A 196 18.29 -21.92 5.35
N ARG A 197 19.24 -21.03 5.63
CA ARG A 197 20.64 -21.41 5.86
C ARG A 197 20.78 -22.37 7.02
N ASP A 198 20.07 -22.13 8.12
CA ASP A 198 20.21 -22.88 9.37
C ASP A 198 19.35 -24.15 9.40
N LEU A 199 18.17 -24.14 8.75
CA LEU A 199 17.13 -25.19 8.86
C LEU A 199 16.58 -25.69 7.51
N SER A 200 17.11 -25.25 6.37
CA SER A 200 16.57 -25.46 5.03
C SER A 200 15.21 -24.77 4.76
N TYR A 201 14.75 -24.82 3.49
CA TYR A 201 13.41 -24.33 3.10
C TYR A 201 12.28 -25.08 3.84
N VAL A 202 12.41 -26.39 4.00
CA VAL A 202 11.43 -27.20 4.75
C VAL A 202 11.31 -26.72 6.21
N GLY A 203 12.43 -26.34 6.82
CA GLY A 203 12.46 -25.76 8.15
C GLY A 203 11.76 -24.40 8.22
N LEU A 204 11.91 -23.54 7.21
CA LEU A 204 11.18 -22.29 7.11
C LEU A 204 9.67 -22.53 7.03
N VAL A 205 9.20 -23.37 6.11
CA VAL A 205 7.77 -23.71 5.97
C VAL A 205 7.20 -24.25 7.27
N LYS A 206 7.92 -25.14 7.96
CA LYS A 206 7.51 -25.64 9.28
C LYS A 206 7.35 -24.51 10.31
N LYS A 207 8.31 -23.57 10.37
CA LYS A 207 8.22 -22.42 11.28
C LYS A 207 7.03 -21.50 10.95
N MET A 208 6.78 -21.26 9.67
CA MET A 208 5.62 -20.44 9.23
C MET A 208 4.30 -21.10 9.65
N LYS A 209 4.14 -22.41 9.40
CA LYS A 209 2.96 -23.17 9.84
C LYS A 209 2.76 -23.17 11.35
N GLN A 210 3.83 -23.09 12.12
CA GLN A 210 3.80 -23.00 13.58
C GLN A 210 3.63 -21.56 14.10
N LYS A 211 3.48 -20.56 13.20
CA LYS A 211 3.46 -19.12 13.53
C LYS A 211 4.68 -18.67 14.35
N ALA A 212 5.81 -19.35 14.17
CA ALA A 212 7.05 -19.13 14.92
C ALA A 212 8.03 -18.19 14.20
N VAL A 213 7.57 -17.43 13.22
CA VAL A 213 8.33 -16.37 12.54
C VAL A 213 7.88 -15.04 13.13
N ALA A 214 8.70 -14.47 13.99
CA ALA A 214 8.43 -13.16 14.57
C ALA A 214 8.86 -12.06 13.59
N VAL A 215 8.03 -11.02 13.48
CA VAL A 215 8.35 -9.87 12.62
C VAL A 215 9.00 -8.78 13.45
N LYS A 216 10.26 -8.47 13.15
CA LYS A 216 11.03 -7.43 13.83
C LYS A 216 10.94 -6.04 13.18
N VAL A 217 10.04 -5.84 12.22
CA VAL A 217 9.92 -4.55 11.48
C VAL A 217 9.62 -3.38 12.40
N PHE A 218 9.06 -3.64 13.57
CA PHE A 218 8.64 -2.62 14.52
C PHE A 218 9.42 -2.64 15.85
N GLU A 219 10.39 -3.54 15.99
CA GLU A 219 11.33 -3.43 17.10
C GLU A 219 12.29 -2.29 16.76
N LYS A 220 12.24 -1.19 17.52
CA LYS A 220 13.26 -0.14 17.45
C LYS A 220 14.63 -0.80 17.51
N SER A 221 15.46 -0.58 16.48
CA SER A 221 16.88 -0.88 16.59
C SER A 221 17.40 -0.25 17.88
N PRO A 222 18.09 -0.98 18.76
CA PRO A 222 18.72 -0.34 19.89
C PRO A 222 19.60 0.78 19.34
N ALA A 223 19.42 1.99 19.87
CA ALA A 223 20.27 3.13 19.54
C ALA A 223 21.74 2.74 19.80
N PRO A 224 22.69 3.16 18.94
CA PRO A 224 24.09 2.87 19.10
C PRO A 224 24.66 3.47 20.38
#